data_731c649c63ebb8f12779e7ba8315d3c4
#
_entry.id   731c649c63ebb8f12779e7ba8315d3c4
#
_cell.length_a   1.000
_cell.length_b   1.000
_cell.length_c   1.000
_cell.angle_alpha   90.00
_cell.angle_beta   90.00
_cell.angle_gamma   90.00
#
_symmetry.space_group_name_H-M   'P 1'
#
loop_
_entity.id
_entity.type
_entity.pdbx_description
1 polymer ?
#
loop_
_entity_poly.entity_id
_entity_poly.type
_entity_poly.pdbx_seq_one_letter_code
_entity_poly.pdbx_strand_id
1 'polypeptide(L)'
;MKINNLILLVSLLIMGSQVVSSQSKTGDLPVFDFSKNYPQKKLRLQDMAEIEYVPLETTDEILLGGSSVLSAVTDKYILIHESRLGDIFVFDRKTGKLYSHFNHKGQSGREYTWINVGTILDEKKEEIYVCSQFIQVYSLKGDYKRTLKINTFDNEMSIFNFDDESLLIYEGVIIEPGRESKTKKSPYRLVSKKDGSQLSVLDIHFEKRYTNKIAQSLEGNMWRPFGIYYPQNMHYGPDLMIADISSDTLFRLSPDKGLIPLLTRKPSTHAPEPRNIWIPLLTTDKFMLIGTLLLDFKSLKGGPIPTFMYEFKTGEIKKTPILDTEYDTRAWSQGRWSLK
;
A
#
# COMPACT_ATOMS: atom_id res chain seq x y z
N MET A 1 -40.82 -61.06 -0.54
CA MET A 1 -39.99 -60.38 0.46
C MET A 1 -39.11 -59.40 -0.28
N LYS A 2 -39.41 -58.09 -0.22
CA LYS A 2 -38.75 -57.01 -1.01
C LYS A 2 -37.56 -56.46 -0.23
N ILE A 3 -36.39 -56.48 -0.83
CA ILE A 3 -35.17 -55.89 -0.29
C ILE A 3 -35.09 -54.46 -0.85
N ASN A 4 -35.18 -53.47 0.04
CA ASN A 4 -35.01 -52.04 -0.30
C ASN A 4 -33.51 -51.72 -0.33
N ASN A 5 -33.03 -51.28 -1.48
CA ASN A 5 -31.70 -50.71 -1.62
C ASN A 5 -31.70 -49.24 -1.13
N LEU A 6 -30.96 -49.01 -0.07
CA LEU A 6 -30.66 -47.64 0.45
C LEU A 6 -29.41 -47.13 -0.30
N ILE A 7 -29.60 -46.20 -1.22
CA ILE A 7 -28.51 -45.53 -1.90
C ILE A 7 -28.06 -44.36 -0.99
N LEU A 8 -26.85 -44.51 -0.43
CA LEU A 8 -26.20 -43.47 0.33
C LEU A 8 -25.51 -42.48 -0.64
N LEU A 9 -26.11 -41.31 -0.79
CA LEU A 9 -25.53 -40.24 -1.62
C LEU A 9 -24.45 -39.50 -0.77
N VAL A 10 -23.20 -39.84 -0.99
CA VAL A 10 -22.06 -39.07 -0.43
C VAL A 10 -21.82 -37.89 -1.33
N SER A 11 -22.31 -36.71 -0.91
CA SER A 11 -21.98 -35.44 -1.54
C SER A 11 -20.59 -35.03 -1.13
N LEU A 12 -19.63 -35.25 -2.01
CA LEU A 12 -18.26 -34.75 -1.90
C LEU A 12 -18.29 -33.24 -2.15
N LEU A 13 -18.22 -32.45 -1.09
CA LEU A 13 -17.99 -31.01 -1.18
C LEU A 13 -16.55 -30.78 -1.63
N ILE A 14 -16.36 -30.66 -2.92
CA ILE A 14 -15.12 -30.12 -3.49
C ILE A 14 -15.18 -28.61 -3.27
N MET A 15 -14.50 -28.11 -2.24
CA MET A 15 -14.16 -26.70 -2.12
C MET A 15 -13.14 -26.38 -3.21
N GLY A 16 -13.65 -26.06 -4.40
CA GLY A 16 -12.85 -25.50 -5.47
C GLY A 16 -12.40 -24.10 -5.05
N SER A 17 -11.10 -23.93 -4.86
CA SER A 17 -10.47 -22.61 -4.83
C SER A 17 -10.84 -21.87 -6.12
N GLN A 18 -11.74 -20.93 -6.01
CA GLN A 18 -12.11 -20.06 -7.13
C GLN A 18 -10.92 -19.15 -7.43
N VAL A 19 -10.19 -19.48 -8.48
CA VAL A 19 -9.29 -18.53 -9.14
C VAL A 19 -10.20 -17.46 -9.74
N VAL A 20 -10.21 -16.28 -9.12
CA VAL A 20 -10.90 -15.12 -9.68
C VAL A 20 -10.09 -14.64 -10.88
N SER A 21 -10.31 -15.29 -12.00
CA SER A 21 -9.81 -14.87 -13.32
C SER A 21 -10.80 -13.88 -13.90
N SER A 22 -10.63 -12.60 -13.61
CA SER A 22 -11.29 -11.57 -14.38
C SER A 22 -10.42 -11.21 -15.58
N GLN A 23 -10.53 -11.99 -16.65
CA GLN A 23 -10.10 -11.52 -17.97
C GLN A 23 -11.05 -10.40 -18.41
N SER A 24 -10.81 -9.18 -17.93
CA SER A 24 -11.32 -8.00 -18.62
C SER A 24 -10.56 -7.91 -19.94
N LYS A 25 -11.32 -7.88 -21.04
CA LYS A 25 -10.78 -7.65 -22.39
C LYS A 25 -9.86 -6.43 -22.34
N THR A 26 -8.59 -6.62 -22.68
CA THR A 26 -7.56 -5.57 -22.80
C THR A 26 -7.79 -4.62 -23.98
N GLY A 27 -9.02 -4.57 -24.52
CA GLY A 27 -9.41 -3.62 -25.55
C GLY A 27 -9.69 -2.26 -24.93
N ASP A 28 -8.92 -1.25 -25.34
CA ASP A 28 -9.18 0.17 -25.16
C ASP A 28 -8.92 0.77 -23.76
N LEU A 29 -7.95 0.26 -23.00
CA LEU A 29 -7.51 0.99 -21.79
C LEU A 29 -6.89 2.34 -22.19
N PRO A 30 -7.22 3.43 -21.49
CA PRO A 30 -6.55 4.70 -21.67
C PRO A 30 -5.03 4.55 -21.48
N VAL A 31 -4.26 5.28 -22.31
CA VAL A 31 -2.80 5.21 -22.32
C VAL A 31 -2.21 6.48 -21.75
N PHE A 32 -1.43 6.35 -20.68
CA PHE A 32 -0.56 7.43 -20.22
C PHE A 32 0.75 7.39 -21.01
N ASP A 33 0.97 8.35 -21.88
CA ASP A 33 2.16 8.46 -22.70
C ASP A 33 3.16 9.45 -22.07
N PHE A 34 4.24 8.95 -21.48
CA PHE A 34 5.28 9.77 -20.84
C PHE A 34 6.01 10.70 -21.81
N SER A 35 5.92 10.46 -23.12
CA SER A 35 6.55 11.29 -24.15
C SER A 35 5.67 12.49 -24.57
N LYS A 36 4.41 12.50 -24.20
CA LYS A 36 3.47 13.56 -24.57
C LYS A 36 3.57 14.78 -23.64
N ASN A 37 3.43 15.94 -24.26
CA ASN A 37 3.15 17.16 -23.53
C ASN A 37 1.66 17.25 -23.26
N TYR A 38 1.29 17.12 -22.01
CA TYR A 38 -0.10 17.27 -21.58
C TYR A 38 -0.44 18.74 -21.29
N PRO A 39 -1.68 19.18 -21.59
CA PRO A 39 -2.11 20.52 -21.24
C PRO A 39 -2.02 20.73 -19.72
N GLN A 40 -1.66 21.95 -19.32
CA GLN A 40 -1.53 22.26 -17.91
C GLN A 40 -2.86 22.71 -17.32
N LYS A 41 -3.14 22.23 -16.09
CA LYS A 41 -4.23 22.70 -15.24
C LYS A 41 -3.69 22.88 -13.83
N LYS A 42 -3.66 24.10 -13.36
CA LYS A 42 -3.32 24.38 -11.95
C LYS A 42 -4.49 23.92 -11.08
N LEU A 43 -4.18 23.19 -10.02
CA LEU A 43 -5.15 22.84 -8.98
C LEU A 43 -4.67 23.42 -7.66
N ARG A 44 -5.60 24.06 -6.95
CA ARG A 44 -5.37 24.41 -5.55
C ARG A 44 -5.92 23.29 -4.68
N LEU A 45 -5.25 23.01 -3.58
CA LEU A 45 -5.68 21.96 -2.65
C LEU A 45 -7.12 22.22 -2.17
N GLN A 46 -7.44 23.48 -1.89
CA GLN A 46 -8.77 23.91 -1.46
C GLN A 46 -9.89 23.72 -2.52
N ASP A 47 -9.52 23.58 -3.81
CA ASP A 47 -10.49 23.30 -4.87
C ASP A 47 -10.85 21.79 -4.92
N MET A 48 -10.08 20.94 -4.22
CA MET A 48 -10.21 19.48 -4.28
C MET A 48 -10.66 18.84 -2.97
N ALA A 49 -10.38 19.47 -1.84
CA ALA A 49 -10.60 18.91 -0.51
C ALA A 49 -10.90 19.98 0.52
N GLU A 50 -11.69 19.64 1.52
CA GLU A 50 -11.78 20.38 2.77
C GLU A 50 -10.60 19.97 3.65
N ILE A 51 -9.98 20.98 4.28
CA ILE A 51 -8.83 20.76 5.17
C ILE A 51 -9.30 20.89 6.60
N GLU A 52 -9.07 19.86 7.38
CA GLU A 52 -9.35 19.82 8.81
C GLU A 52 -8.04 19.63 9.58
N TYR A 53 -7.86 20.42 10.61
CA TYR A 53 -6.74 20.29 11.54
C TYR A 53 -7.22 19.68 12.86
N VAL A 54 -6.69 18.51 13.19
CA VAL A 54 -6.98 17.84 14.44
C VAL A 54 -5.75 17.95 15.35
N PRO A 55 -5.75 18.85 16.35
CA PRO A 55 -4.66 18.92 17.31
C PRO A 55 -4.68 17.68 18.20
N LEU A 56 -3.59 16.91 18.18
CA LEU A 56 -3.50 15.72 19.01
C LEU A 56 -3.10 16.11 20.44
N GLU A 57 -3.69 15.43 21.41
CA GLU A 57 -3.35 15.58 22.82
C GLU A 57 -1.88 15.29 23.04
N THR A 58 -1.20 16.22 23.71
CA THR A 58 0.23 16.13 24.03
C THR A 58 0.40 16.39 25.51
N THR A 59 1.02 15.46 26.21
CA THR A 59 1.38 15.57 27.64
C THR A 59 2.81 15.06 27.83
N ASP A 60 3.36 15.17 29.03
CA ASP A 60 4.69 14.59 29.33
C ASP A 60 4.73 13.07 29.15
N GLU A 61 3.59 12.39 29.18
CA GLU A 61 3.43 10.96 28.97
C GLU A 61 3.08 10.60 27.52
N ILE A 62 2.59 11.57 26.75
CA ILE A 62 2.16 11.40 25.35
C ILE A 62 3.05 12.29 24.48
N LEU A 63 4.25 11.82 24.21
CA LEU A 63 5.21 12.50 23.35
C LEU A 63 5.34 11.76 22.02
N LEU A 64 4.92 12.39 20.95
CA LEU A 64 5.17 11.89 19.61
C LEU A 64 6.56 12.35 19.16
N GLY A 65 7.47 11.41 19.00
CA GLY A 65 8.86 11.67 18.60
C GLY A 65 9.03 11.82 17.09
N GLY A 66 10.27 12.09 16.66
CA GLY A 66 10.61 12.19 15.24
C GLY A 66 10.55 10.87 14.47
N SER A 67 10.38 9.74 15.16
CA SER A 67 10.18 8.40 14.60
C SER A 67 8.72 7.92 14.65
N SER A 68 7.80 8.80 15.06
CA SER A 68 6.37 8.52 15.00
C SER A 68 5.89 8.44 13.56
N VAL A 69 5.11 7.40 13.28
CA VAL A 69 4.54 7.12 11.97
C VAL A 69 3.03 7.16 12.06
N LEU A 70 2.40 8.02 11.26
CA LEU A 70 0.96 8.00 11.06
C LEU A 70 0.60 6.75 10.24
N SER A 71 -0.10 5.80 10.84
CA SER A 71 -0.45 4.52 10.22
C SER A 71 -1.81 4.52 9.57
N ALA A 72 -2.78 5.15 10.21
CA ALA A 72 -4.14 5.20 9.69
C ALA A 72 -4.91 6.42 10.21
N VAL A 73 -5.78 6.93 9.37
CA VAL A 73 -6.84 7.86 9.72
C VAL A 73 -8.14 7.25 9.22
N THR A 74 -9.05 6.96 10.14
CA THR A 74 -10.36 6.39 9.84
C THR A 74 -11.47 7.38 10.24
N ASP A 75 -12.72 7.00 10.20
CA ASP A 75 -13.81 7.89 10.58
C ASP A 75 -13.78 8.25 12.08
N LYS A 76 -13.32 7.32 12.93
CA LYS A 76 -13.33 7.51 14.39
C LYS A 76 -11.95 7.70 14.99
N TYR A 77 -10.91 7.15 14.38
CA TYR A 77 -9.60 7.02 15.02
C TYR A 77 -8.44 7.51 14.14
N ILE A 78 -7.39 7.96 14.82
CA ILE A 78 -6.07 8.20 14.25
C ILE A 78 -5.11 7.24 14.96
N LEU A 79 -4.41 6.41 14.17
CA LEU A 79 -3.43 5.44 14.67
C LEU A 79 -2.01 5.93 14.37
N ILE A 80 -1.20 6.04 15.41
CA ILE A 80 0.22 6.39 15.32
C ILE A 80 1.04 5.32 16.05
N HIS A 81 2.19 4.96 15.50
CA HIS A 81 3.13 4.09 16.18
C HIS A 81 4.56 4.64 16.18
N GLU A 82 5.33 4.26 17.19
CA GLU A 82 6.77 4.48 17.28
C GLU A 82 7.51 3.19 16.89
N SER A 83 8.13 3.19 15.73
CA SER A 83 8.71 1.96 15.16
C SER A 83 9.81 1.35 16.04
N ARG A 84 10.62 2.17 16.71
CA ARG A 84 11.73 1.72 17.54
C ARG A 84 11.34 1.46 18.98
N LEU A 85 10.56 2.35 19.57
CA LEU A 85 10.13 2.26 20.96
C LEU A 85 9.02 1.24 21.13
N GLY A 86 8.20 1.04 20.11
CA GLY A 86 7.11 0.07 20.13
C GLY A 86 5.80 0.64 20.67
N ASP A 87 5.73 1.94 20.91
CA ASP A 87 4.52 2.57 21.40
C ASP A 87 3.46 2.66 20.29
N ILE A 88 2.23 2.42 20.66
CA ILE A 88 1.06 2.51 19.79
C ILE A 88 0.05 3.43 20.43
N PHE A 89 -0.30 4.50 19.74
CA PHE A 89 -1.24 5.52 20.17
C PHE A 89 -2.48 5.49 19.28
N VAL A 90 -3.64 5.45 19.90
CA VAL A 90 -4.92 5.61 19.22
C VAL A 90 -5.54 6.89 19.74
N PHE A 91 -5.84 7.82 18.85
CA PHE A 91 -6.54 9.05 19.19
C PHE A 91 -7.96 9.04 18.62
N ASP A 92 -8.89 9.67 19.32
CA ASP A 92 -10.19 9.99 18.77
C ASP A 92 -10.03 11.06 17.70
N ARG A 93 -10.47 10.77 16.47
CA ARG A 93 -10.27 11.67 15.33
C ARG A 93 -10.96 13.01 15.50
N LYS A 94 -12.13 13.05 16.11
CA LYS A 94 -12.95 14.26 16.23
C LYS A 94 -12.37 15.24 17.23
N THR A 95 -11.82 14.73 18.32
CA THR A 95 -11.34 15.56 19.44
C THR A 95 -9.83 15.66 19.53
N GLY A 96 -9.10 14.78 18.87
CA GLY A 96 -7.64 14.64 19.01
C GLY A 96 -7.20 14.08 20.37
N LYS A 97 -8.13 13.70 21.25
CA LYS A 97 -7.81 13.15 22.57
C LYS A 97 -7.31 11.73 22.46
N LEU A 98 -6.39 11.36 23.36
CA LEU A 98 -5.92 9.98 23.47
C LEU A 98 -7.07 9.06 23.83
N TYR A 99 -7.35 8.08 22.99
CA TYR A 99 -8.31 7.00 23.26
C TYR A 99 -7.63 5.86 24.01
N SER A 100 -6.42 5.45 23.56
CA SER A 100 -5.60 4.43 24.21
C SER A 100 -4.15 4.54 23.81
N HIS A 101 -3.28 4.07 24.70
CA HIS A 101 -1.86 3.88 24.48
C HIS A 101 -1.45 2.52 25.07
N PHE A 102 -0.64 1.79 24.32
CA PHE A 102 -0.03 0.56 24.82
C PHE A 102 1.32 0.30 24.15
N ASN A 103 2.14 -0.48 24.85
CA ASN A 103 3.42 -0.95 24.37
C ASN A 103 3.61 -2.41 24.82
N HIS A 104 3.64 -3.31 23.86
CA HIS A 104 3.89 -4.74 24.09
C HIS A 104 5.19 -5.19 23.42
N LYS A 105 6.19 -4.31 23.41
CA LYS A 105 7.51 -4.66 22.90
C LYS A 105 8.18 -5.65 23.83
N GLY A 106 8.47 -6.84 23.29
CA GLY A 106 9.07 -7.93 24.03
C GLY A 106 9.43 -9.11 23.13
N GLN A 107 9.62 -10.29 23.72
CA GLN A 107 10.09 -11.49 23.01
C GLN A 107 9.14 -12.69 23.15
N SER A 108 8.01 -12.53 23.80
CA SER A 108 7.03 -13.61 23.91
C SER A 108 6.21 -13.76 22.62
N GLY A 109 5.54 -14.88 22.45
CA GLY A 109 4.70 -15.13 21.27
C GLY A 109 3.48 -14.19 21.15
N ARG A 110 3.20 -13.39 22.19
CA ARG A 110 2.12 -12.39 22.20
C ARG A 110 2.62 -10.96 22.07
N GLU A 111 3.92 -10.78 21.97
CA GLU A 111 4.61 -9.50 21.92
C GLU A 111 5.26 -9.29 20.56
N TYR A 112 5.63 -8.06 20.24
CA TYR A 112 6.40 -7.71 19.06
C TYR A 112 7.79 -7.19 19.44
N THR A 113 8.81 -7.53 18.66
CA THR A 113 10.19 -7.09 18.93
C THR A 113 10.41 -5.64 18.51
N TRP A 114 9.95 -5.29 17.34
CA TRP A 114 9.88 -3.93 16.79
C TRP A 114 8.80 -3.89 15.69
N ILE A 115 8.39 -2.70 15.32
CA ILE A 115 7.39 -2.51 14.26
C ILE A 115 8.13 -2.17 12.97
N ASN A 116 8.43 -3.17 12.14
CA ASN A 116 9.25 -3.04 10.94
C ASN A 116 8.44 -2.78 9.66
N VAL A 117 7.25 -3.32 9.56
CA VAL A 117 6.37 -3.15 8.40
C VAL A 117 5.32 -2.06 8.66
N GLY A 118 4.92 -1.88 9.92
CA GLY A 118 3.95 -0.88 10.34
C GLY A 118 2.80 -1.47 11.13
N THR A 119 1.75 -0.67 11.30
CA THR A 119 0.52 -1.07 11.96
C THR A 119 -0.68 -0.82 11.05
N ILE A 120 -1.71 -1.63 11.20
CA ILE A 120 -2.96 -1.52 10.44
C ILE A 120 -4.11 -1.40 11.43
N LEU A 121 -5.03 -0.51 11.16
CA LEU A 121 -6.27 -0.35 11.90
C LEU A 121 -7.44 -0.94 11.11
N ASP A 122 -8.15 -1.86 11.72
CA ASP A 122 -9.47 -2.30 11.28
C ASP A 122 -10.49 -1.70 12.24
N GLU A 123 -11.05 -0.55 11.86
CA GLU A 123 -12.02 0.15 12.70
C GLU A 123 -13.28 -0.67 12.94
N LYS A 124 -13.73 -1.42 11.93
CA LYS A 124 -14.96 -2.21 12.01
C LYS A 124 -14.84 -3.37 13.01
N LYS A 125 -13.68 -4.01 13.05
CA LYS A 125 -13.37 -5.10 14.00
C LYS A 125 -12.81 -4.60 15.33
N GLU A 126 -12.52 -3.31 15.42
CA GLU A 126 -11.82 -2.70 16.55
C GLU A 126 -10.50 -3.44 16.85
N GLU A 127 -9.71 -3.66 15.79
CA GLU A 127 -8.46 -4.40 15.84
C GLU A 127 -7.27 -3.62 15.28
N ILE A 128 -6.13 -3.79 15.94
CA ILE A 128 -4.84 -3.28 15.48
C ILE A 128 -3.95 -4.47 15.16
N TYR A 129 -3.44 -4.50 13.92
CA TYR A 129 -2.49 -5.50 13.45
C TYR A 129 -1.10 -4.88 13.53
N VAL A 130 -0.24 -5.42 14.35
CA VAL A 130 1.15 -4.98 14.52
C VAL A 130 2.06 -5.89 13.72
N CYS A 131 2.65 -5.35 12.66
CA CYS A 131 3.44 -6.09 11.69
C CYS A 131 4.92 -6.07 12.10
N SER A 132 5.32 -7.08 12.86
CA SER A 132 6.68 -7.39 13.33
C SER A 132 7.20 -8.64 12.61
N GLN A 133 7.90 -9.55 13.28
CA GLN A 133 8.29 -10.86 12.70
C GLN A 133 7.06 -11.66 12.25
N PHE A 134 6.01 -11.60 13.05
CA PHE A 134 4.66 -12.08 12.72
C PHE A 134 3.71 -10.90 12.84
N ILE A 135 2.44 -11.11 12.52
CA ILE A 135 1.42 -10.11 12.73
C ILE A 135 0.68 -10.43 14.02
N GLN A 136 0.92 -9.64 15.06
CA GLN A 136 0.16 -9.70 16.31
C GLN A 136 -1.07 -8.83 16.21
N VAL A 137 -2.21 -9.35 16.66
CA VAL A 137 -3.49 -8.66 16.61
C VAL A 137 -3.94 -8.34 18.03
N TYR A 138 -4.25 -7.08 18.25
CA TYR A 138 -4.71 -6.54 19.53
C TYR A 138 -6.06 -5.86 19.38
N SER A 139 -6.77 -5.66 20.50
CA SER A 139 -7.89 -4.71 20.56
C SER A 139 -7.37 -3.27 20.45
N LEU A 140 -8.27 -2.31 20.27
CA LEU A 140 -7.90 -0.87 20.33
C LEU A 140 -7.27 -0.47 21.67
N LYS A 141 -7.51 -1.23 22.73
CA LYS A 141 -6.94 -1.00 24.08
C LYS A 141 -5.66 -1.75 24.35
N GLY A 142 -5.18 -2.54 23.40
CA GLY A 142 -3.95 -3.31 23.53
C GLY A 142 -4.14 -4.73 24.05
N ASP A 143 -5.37 -5.23 24.24
CA ASP A 143 -5.54 -6.62 24.64
C ASP A 143 -5.17 -7.55 23.49
N TYR A 144 -4.28 -8.51 23.76
CA TYR A 144 -3.87 -9.49 22.76
C TYR A 144 -5.05 -10.38 22.34
N LYS A 145 -5.25 -10.53 21.05
CA LYS A 145 -6.30 -11.39 20.48
C LYS A 145 -5.74 -12.67 19.85
N ARG A 146 -4.77 -12.54 18.94
CA ARG A 146 -4.17 -13.67 18.19
C ARG A 146 -2.90 -13.26 17.46
N THR A 147 -2.20 -14.24 16.91
CA THR A 147 -1.06 -14.04 16.02
C THR A 147 -1.35 -14.69 14.66
N LEU A 148 -1.20 -13.92 13.58
CA LEU A 148 -1.18 -14.46 12.23
C LEU A 148 0.27 -14.88 11.93
N LYS A 149 0.48 -16.16 11.65
CA LYS A 149 1.81 -16.75 11.40
C LYS A 149 2.32 -16.45 9.99
N ILE A 150 2.35 -15.18 9.63
CA ILE A 150 2.89 -14.69 8.38
C ILE A 150 4.27 -14.15 8.69
N ASN A 151 5.33 -14.80 8.16
CA ASN A 151 6.69 -14.29 8.33
C ASN A 151 6.86 -13.02 7.51
N THR A 152 7.10 -11.90 8.18
CA THR A 152 7.30 -10.59 7.55
C THR A 152 8.77 -10.16 7.52
N PHE A 153 9.67 -11.02 8.03
CA PHE A 153 11.06 -10.63 8.30
C PHE A 153 11.96 -10.63 7.06
N ASP A 154 11.73 -11.55 6.14
CA ASP A 154 12.68 -11.83 5.06
C ASP A 154 12.48 -10.98 3.81
N ASN A 155 11.38 -10.22 3.75
CA ASN A 155 11.00 -9.53 2.53
C ASN A 155 10.56 -8.10 2.81
N GLU A 156 10.70 -7.26 1.81
CA GLU A 156 10.06 -5.97 1.75
C GLU A 156 8.57 -6.15 1.61
N MET A 157 7.89 -6.28 2.73
CA MET A 157 6.45 -6.40 2.75
C MET A 157 5.77 -5.06 2.91
N SER A 158 4.64 -4.93 2.23
CA SER A 158 3.61 -3.95 2.57
C SER A 158 2.31 -4.69 2.81
N ILE A 159 1.58 -4.29 3.83
CA ILE A 159 0.36 -4.95 4.25
C ILE A 159 -0.74 -3.90 4.35
N PHE A 160 -1.90 -4.23 3.80
CA PHE A 160 -3.04 -3.33 3.73
C PHE A 160 -4.28 -3.99 4.29
N ASN A 161 -5.10 -3.21 5.00
CA ASN A 161 -6.47 -3.61 5.29
C ASN A 161 -7.23 -3.66 3.96
N PHE A 162 -7.90 -4.77 3.65
CA PHE A 162 -8.58 -4.88 2.37
C PHE A 162 -10.10 -4.95 2.53
N ASP A 163 -10.60 -6.02 3.14
CA ASP A 163 -12.02 -6.19 3.42
C ASP A 163 -12.23 -6.75 4.84
N ASP A 164 -13.47 -7.15 5.15
CA ASP A 164 -13.80 -7.66 6.48
C ASP A 164 -13.03 -8.94 6.86
N GLU A 165 -12.62 -9.74 5.88
CA GLU A 165 -12.04 -11.06 6.11
C GLU A 165 -10.56 -11.16 5.75
N SER A 166 -10.04 -10.19 4.98
CA SER A 166 -8.71 -10.32 4.40
C SER A 166 -7.83 -9.07 4.55
N LEU A 167 -6.52 -9.33 4.58
CA LEU A 167 -5.45 -8.37 4.36
C LEU A 167 -4.86 -8.61 2.97
N LEU A 168 -4.49 -7.54 2.27
CA LEU A 168 -3.64 -7.64 1.10
C LEU A 168 -2.19 -7.56 1.52
N ILE A 169 -1.39 -8.53 1.10
CA ILE A 169 0.07 -8.53 1.27
C ILE A 169 0.72 -8.32 -0.08
N TYR A 170 1.66 -7.38 -0.12
CA TYR A 170 2.63 -7.22 -1.19
C TYR A 170 3.99 -7.71 -0.73
N GLU A 171 4.62 -8.60 -1.49
CA GLU A 171 5.97 -9.09 -1.24
C GLU A 171 6.94 -8.47 -2.25
N GLY A 172 7.67 -7.46 -1.80
CA GLY A 172 8.74 -6.85 -2.56
C GLY A 172 9.91 -7.81 -2.78
N VAL A 173 10.83 -7.41 -3.63
CA VAL A 173 12.10 -8.10 -3.83
C VAL A 173 13.24 -7.13 -3.67
N ILE A 174 14.31 -7.57 -3.02
CA ILE A 174 15.60 -6.87 -3.03
C ILE A 174 16.43 -7.50 -4.13
N ILE A 175 16.87 -6.69 -5.10
CA ILE A 175 17.65 -7.17 -6.21
C ILE A 175 19.07 -6.61 -6.06
N GLU A 176 20.05 -7.50 -6.04
CA GLU A 176 21.45 -7.11 -6.10
C GLU A 176 21.76 -6.46 -7.46
N PRO A 177 22.64 -5.44 -7.52
CA PRO A 177 23.05 -4.84 -8.77
C PRO A 177 23.54 -5.90 -9.76
N GLY A 178 23.04 -5.86 -11.00
CA GLY A 178 23.38 -6.82 -12.03
C GLY A 178 22.65 -8.16 -11.96
N ARG A 179 21.80 -8.39 -10.95
CA ARG A 179 20.92 -9.57 -10.90
C ARG A 179 19.50 -9.19 -11.24
N GLU A 180 18.85 -10.03 -12.00
CA GLU A 180 17.42 -9.92 -12.31
C GLU A 180 16.63 -10.88 -11.41
N SER A 181 15.48 -10.46 -10.93
CA SER A 181 14.58 -11.38 -10.27
C SER A 181 14.02 -12.39 -11.27
N LYS A 182 14.29 -13.67 -11.02
CA LYS A 182 13.75 -14.77 -11.82
C LYS A 182 12.30 -15.13 -11.46
N THR A 183 11.77 -14.52 -10.41
CA THR A 183 10.42 -14.84 -9.93
C THR A 183 9.38 -14.12 -10.77
N LYS A 184 8.56 -14.91 -11.48
CA LYS A 184 7.39 -14.43 -12.24
C LYS A 184 6.09 -14.50 -11.42
N LYS A 185 6.16 -14.94 -10.16
CA LYS A 185 4.97 -15.03 -9.30
C LYS A 185 4.47 -13.63 -8.95
N SER A 186 3.15 -13.49 -8.92
CA SER A 186 2.53 -12.26 -8.43
C SER A 186 2.96 -12.00 -6.99
N PRO A 187 3.38 -10.78 -6.66
CA PRO A 187 3.74 -10.41 -5.30
C PRO A 187 2.54 -10.12 -4.41
N TYR A 188 1.35 -10.13 -4.97
CA TYR A 188 0.13 -9.73 -4.28
C TYR A 188 -0.69 -10.96 -3.90
N ARG A 189 -0.99 -11.10 -2.62
CA ARG A 189 -1.86 -12.18 -2.11
C ARG A 189 -2.81 -11.66 -1.05
N LEU A 190 -4.01 -12.20 -1.02
CA LEU A 190 -4.96 -12.02 0.06
C LEU A 190 -4.76 -13.11 1.11
N VAL A 191 -4.77 -12.71 2.37
CA VAL A 191 -4.63 -13.60 3.52
C VAL A 191 -5.74 -13.38 4.52
N SER A 192 -6.15 -14.44 5.19
CA SER A 192 -7.21 -14.41 6.19
C SER A 192 -6.80 -13.60 7.43
N LYS A 193 -7.66 -12.69 7.87
CA LYS A 193 -7.53 -11.99 9.15
C LYS A 193 -7.71 -12.90 10.35
N LYS A 194 -8.29 -14.09 10.17
CA LYS A 194 -8.53 -15.05 11.24
C LYS A 194 -7.23 -15.73 11.67
N ASP A 195 -6.44 -16.21 10.72
CA ASP A 195 -5.30 -17.09 10.99
C ASP A 195 -4.07 -16.84 10.10
N GLY A 196 -4.16 -15.94 9.11
CA GLY A 196 -3.08 -15.64 8.19
C GLY A 196 -2.95 -16.64 7.03
N SER A 197 -3.88 -17.58 6.86
CA SER A 197 -3.89 -18.51 5.73
C SER A 197 -4.08 -17.75 4.42
N GLN A 198 -3.40 -18.22 3.35
CA GLN A 198 -3.56 -17.64 2.03
C GLN A 198 -4.94 -17.94 1.46
N LEU A 199 -5.67 -16.92 1.07
CA LEU A 199 -6.99 -17.02 0.45
C LEU A 199 -6.89 -17.04 -1.08
N SER A 200 -6.12 -16.11 -1.64
CA SER A 200 -5.92 -16.02 -3.09
C SER A 200 -4.62 -15.30 -3.43
N VAL A 201 -4.21 -15.41 -4.70
CA VAL A 201 -3.13 -14.63 -5.30
C VAL A 201 -3.72 -13.79 -6.41
N LEU A 202 -3.37 -12.51 -6.47
CA LEU A 202 -3.84 -11.64 -7.55
C LEU A 202 -3.14 -12.02 -8.86
N ASP A 203 -3.91 -12.11 -9.92
CA ASP A 203 -3.41 -12.44 -11.25
C ASP A 203 -2.80 -11.21 -11.95
N ILE A 204 -1.61 -10.81 -11.49
CA ILE A 204 -0.81 -9.76 -12.12
C ILE A 204 0.43 -10.40 -12.71
N HIS A 205 0.53 -10.38 -14.03
CA HIS A 205 1.65 -10.96 -14.76
C HIS A 205 2.78 -9.96 -14.95
N PHE A 206 4.01 -10.43 -14.76
CA PHE A 206 5.23 -9.68 -14.98
C PHE A 206 6.16 -10.43 -15.94
N GLU A 207 6.71 -9.74 -16.91
CA GLU A 207 7.82 -10.29 -17.71
C GLU A 207 9.09 -10.38 -16.86
N LYS A 208 9.37 -9.29 -16.13
CA LYS A 208 10.45 -9.14 -15.16
C LYS A 208 9.91 -8.41 -13.95
N ARG A 209 10.46 -8.73 -12.79
CA ARG A 209 10.21 -7.95 -11.60
C ARG A 209 11.33 -6.96 -11.37
N TYR A 210 10.95 -5.72 -11.14
CA TYR A 210 11.85 -4.65 -10.74
C TYR A 210 11.65 -4.35 -9.26
N THR A 211 12.62 -3.68 -8.69
CA THR A 211 12.58 -3.20 -7.31
C THR A 211 12.84 -1.71 -7.29
N ASN A 212 12.29 -1.04 -6.30
CA ASN A 212 12.65 0.33 -5.94
C ASN A 212 13.85 0.36 -4.97
N LYS A 213 14.35 -0.80 -4.55
CA LYS A 213 15.51 -0.92 -3.67
C LYS A 213 16.59 -1.80 -4.29
N ILE A 214 17.80 -1.31 -4.22
CA ILE A 214 18.99 -2.01 -4.65
C ILE A 214 19.95 -2.18 -3.48
N ALA A 215 20.71 -3.25 -3.48
CA ALA A 215 21.81 -3.39 -2.55
C ALA A 215 23.00 -2.52 -3.05
N GLN A 216 23.30 -1.44 -2.33
CA GLN A 216 24.46 -0.61 -2.64
C GLN A 216 25.69 -1.19 -1.95
N SER A 217 26.75 -1.47 -2.73
CA SER A 217 28.05 -1.85 -2.19
C SER A 217 28.71 -0.68 -1.46
N LEU A 218 29.22 -0.97 -0.28
CA LEU A 218 30.07 -0.05 0.49
C LEU A 218 31.47 -0.63 0.58
N GLU A 219 32.46 0.16 1.02
CA GLU A 219 33.79 -0.32 1.29
C GLU A 219 33.79 -1.49 2.27
N GLY A 220 34.68 -2.46 2.12
CA GLY A 220 34.84 -3.59 3.02
C GLY A 220 33.80 -4.70 2.92
N ASN A 221 33.27 -4.98 1.74
CA ASN A 221 32.23 -6.00 1.50
C ASN A 221 30.90 -5.77 2.26
N MET A 222 30.69 -4.57 2.74
CA MET A 222 29.40 -4.21 3.33
C MET A 222 28.41 -3.79 2.26
N TRP A 223 27.16 -4.12 2.48
CA TRP A 223 26.04 -3.76 1.62
C TRP A 223 25.00 -3.03 2.43
N ARG A 224 24.41 -2.01 1.84
CA ARG A 224 23.21 -1.39 2.41
C ARG A 224 22.09 -1.35 1.38
N PRO A 225 20.85 -1.55 1.78
CA PRO A 225 19.74 -1.29 0.90
C PRO A 225 19.64 0.21 0.63
N PHE A 226 19.62 0.57 -0.64
CA PHE A 226 19.32 1.93 -1.08
C PHE A 226 18.05 1.88 -1.92
N GLY A 227 17.09 2.72 -1.59
CA GLY A 227 15.86 2.75 -2.32
C GLY A 227 15.27 4.15 -2.39
N ILE A 228 14.53 4.41 -3.45
CA ILE A 228 13.68 5.58 -3.57
C ILE A 228 12.33 5.16 -3.02
N TYR A 229 11.99 5.70 -1.84
CA TYR A 229 10.71 5.39 -1.21
C TYR A 229 9.58 6.15 -1.90
N TYR A 230 8.61 5.40 -2.41
CA TYR A 230 7.35 5.91 -2.93
C TYR A 230 6.25 4.86 -2.76
N PRO A 231 5.00 5.27 -2.54
CA PRO A 231 3.91 4.32 -2.42
C PRO A 231 3.60 3.70 -3.78
N GLN A 232 3.58 2.37 -3.85
CA GLN A 232 3.10 1.63 -5.02
C GLN A 232 1.60 1.32 -4.91
N ASN A 233 1.10 1.35 -3.71
CA ASN A 233 -0.30 1.02 -3.42
C ASN A 233 -0.91 2.10 -2.53
N MET A 234 -2.18 2.39 -2.74
CA MET A 234 -2.90 3.42 -2.02
C MET A 234 -4.36 3.02 -1.82
N HIS A 235 -4.89 3.28 -0.64
CA HIS A 235 -6.32 3.16 -0.38
C HIS A 235 -7.13 4.24 -1.07
N TYR A 236 -8.30 3.84 -1.56
CA TYR A 236 -9.35 4.72 -2.03
C TYR A 236 -10.71 4.17 -1.58
N GLY A 237 -11.26 4.69 -0.51
CA GLY A 237 -12.42 4.09 0.12
C GLY A 237 -12.18 2.60 0.42
N PRO A 238 -13.06 1.69 -0.02
CA PRO A 238 -12.88 0.26 0.15
C PRO A 238 -11.88 -0.36 -0.85
N ASP A 239 -11.49 0.37 -1.88
CA ASP A 239 -10.63 -0.11 -2.95
C ASP A 239 -9.14 0.15 -2.66
N LEU A 240 -8.28 -0.59 -3.34
CA LEU A 240 -6.83 -0.35 -3.39
C LEU A 240 -6.37 -0.08 -4.81
N MET A 241 -5.63 1.00 -4.98
CA MET A 241 -4.93 1.30 -6.23
C MET A 241 -3.58 0.59 -6.21
N ILE A 242 -3.27 -0.15 -7.26
CA ILE A 242 -2.02 -0.91 -7.40
C ILE A 242 -1.26 -0.37 -8.61
N ALA A 243 -0.13 0.27 -8.35
CA ALA A 243 0.78 0.83 -9.35
C ALA A 243 2.15 0.15 -9.23
N ASP A 244 2.21 -1.15 -9.49
CA ASP A 244 3.46 -1.91 -9.39
C ASP A 244 4.48 -1.43 -10.41
N ILE A 245 5.72 -1.22 -9.95
CA ILE A 245 6.83 -0.75 -10.81
C ILE A 245 7.14 -1.72 -11.94
N SER A 246 6.78 -2.99 -11.81
CA SER A 246 7.02 -4.02 -12.81
C SER A 246 5.86 -4.18 -13.79
N SER A 247 4.78 -3.41 -13.62
CA SER A 247 3.57 -3.51 -14.45
C SER A 247 3.39 -2.26 -15.31
N ASP A 248 3.01 -2.47 -16.57
CA ASP A 248 2.57 -1.38 -17.45
C ASP A 248 1.13 -0.95 -17.19
N THR A 249 0.43 -1.67 -16.33
CA THR A 249 -0.96 -1.40 -15.99
C THR A 249 -1.11 -0.97 -14.54
N LEU A 250 -1.86 0.09 -14.35
CA LEU A 250 -2.35 0.52 -13.05
C LEU A 250 -3.71 -0.13 -12.83
N PHE A 251 -3.88 -0.78 -11.68
CA PHE A 251 -5.09 -1.51 -11.32
C PHE A 251 -5.81 -0.87 -10.15
N ARG A 252 -7.10 -1.14 -10.09
CA ARG A 252 -7.92 -0.99 -8.90
C ARG A 252 -8.33 -2.37 -8.42
N LEU A 253 -8.01 -2.71 -7.19
CA LEU A 253 -8.50 -3.90 -6.51
C LEU A 253 -9.71 -3.51 -5.67
N SER A 254 -10.86 -4.07 -6.00
CA SER A 254 -12.13 -3.82 -5.32
C SER A 254 -12.61 -5.10 -4.62
N PRO A 255 -13.13 -5.02 -3.37
CA PRO A 255 -13.70 -6.17 -2.69
C PRO A 255 -14.81 -6.86 -3.49
N ASP A 256 -15.65 -6.07 -4.16
CA ASP A 256 -16.82 -6.59 -4.88
C ASP A 256 -16.52 -7.00 -6.32
N LYS A 257 -15.56 -6.35 -6.98
CA LYS A 257 -15.31 -6.46 -8.42
C LYS A 257 -13.97 -7.11 -8.76
N GLY A 258 -13.14 -7.41 -7.77
CA GLY A 258 -11.81 -7.96 -7.97
C GLY A 258 -10.82 -6.97 -8.60
N LEU A 259 -9.88 -7.48 -9.37
CA LEU A 259 -8.80 -6.71 -9.98
C LEU A 259 -9.27 -6.09 -11.32
N ILE A 260 -9.29 -4.76 -11.39
CA ILE A 260 -9.78 -3.99 -12.54
C ILE A 260 -8.63 -3.16 -13.12
N PRO A 261 -8.23 -3.37 -14.38
CA PRO A 261 -7.26 -2.51 -15.02
C PRO A 261 -7.89 -1.13 -15.32
N LEU A 262 -7.16 -0.06 -15.01
CA LEU A 262 -7.65 1.32 -15.18
C LEU A 262 -6.93 2.09 -16.26
N LEU A 263 -5.62 1.96 -16.33
CA LEU A 263 -4.76 2.79 -17.14
C LEU A 263 -3.52 1.99 -17.52
N THR A 264 -3.09 2.09 -18.75
CA THR A 264 -1.80 1.54 -19.19
C THR A 264 -0.82 2.65 -19.54
N ARG A 265 0.45 2.30 -19.74
CA ARG A 265 1.52 3.27 -19.97
C ARG A 265 2.25 3.07 -21.28
N LYS A 266 2.88 4.15 -21.75
CA LYS A 266 3.86 4.14 -22.84
C LYS A 266 4.97 5.14 -22.54
N PRO A 267 6.28 4.83 -22.74
CA PRO A 267 6.79 3.48 -23.06
C PRO A 267 6.56 2.49 -21.93
N SER A 268 6.75 1.21 -22.23
CA SER A 268 6.70 0.13 -21.25
C SER A 268 7.71 0.36 -20.12
N THR A 269 7.36 -0.10 -18.91
CA THR A 269 8.31 -0.14 -17.79
C THR A 269 9.50 -1.06 -18.07
N HIS A 270 9.36 -1.98 -19.03
CA HIS A 270 10.42 -2.89 -19.49
C HIS A 270 11.36 -2.27 -20.53
N ALA A 271 11.09 -1.02 -20.94
CA ALA A 271 12.01 -0.26 -21.81
C ALA A 271 13.38 -0.03 -21.12
N PRO A 272 14.46 0.27 -21.88
CA PRO A 272 15.77 0.60 -21.30
C PRO A 272 15.70 1.74 -20.28
N GLU A 273 16.65 1.73 -19.34
CA GLU A 273 16.79 2.81 -18.37
C GLU A 273 17.27 4.12 -19.01
N PRO A 274 16.91 5.27 -18.44
CA PRO A 274 16.16 5.47 -17.18
C PRO A 274 14.66 5.20 -17.35
N ARG A 275 14.00 4.71 -16.27
CA ARG A 275 12.58 4.36 -16.28
C ARG A 275 11.74 5.44 -15.66
N ASN A 276 10.65 5.78 -16.34
CA ASN A 276 9.58 6.52 -15.68
C ASN A 276 8.71 5.55 -14.88
N ILE A 277 8.42 5.90 -13.67
CA ILE A 277 7.44 5.20 -12.84
C ILE A 277 6.30 6.15 -12.49
N TRP A 278 5.14 5.59 -12.21
CA TRP A 278 4.02 6.34 -11.69
C TRP A 278 3.76 6.01 -10.24
N ILE A 279 3.25 7.00 -9.53
CA ILE A 279 3.01 6.96 -8.09
C ILE A 279 1.57 7.42 -7.89
N PRO A 280 0.66 6.58 -7.40
CA PRO A 280 -0.66 7.03 -7.03
C PRO A 280 -0.55 8.02 -5.86
N LEU A 281 -1.11 9.21 -6.00
CA LEU A 281 -1.05 10.26 -4.99
C LEU A 281 -2.39 10.48 -4.30
N LEU A 282 -3.46 10.50 -5.07
CA LEU A 282 -4.82 10.70 -4.60
C LEU A 282 -5.79 10.13 -5.63
N THR A 283 -6.85 9.51 -5.18
CA THR A 283 -7.94 9.07 -6.05
C THR A 283 -9.27 9.50 -5.44
N THR A 284 -10.18 9.95 -6.29
CA THR A 284 -11.55 10.31 -5.97
C THR A 284 -12.50 9.53 -6.89
N ASP A 285 -13.79 9.76 -6.78
CA ASP A 285 -14.80 9.24 -7.71
C ASP A 285 -14.69 9.86 -9.11
N LYS A 286 -14.03 11.01 -9.26
CA LYS A 286 -13.97 11.80 -10.51
C LYS A 286 -12.63 11.74 -11.21
N PHE A 287 -11.55 11.69 -10.44
CA PHE A 287 -10.20 11.76 -10.99
C PHE A 287 -9.18 11.04 -10.11
N MET A 288 -8.02 10.76 -10.68
CA MET A 288 -6.84 10.27 -9.98
C MET A 288 -5.67 11.24 -10.21
N LEU A 289 -4.94 11.56 -9.15
CA LEU A 289 -3.66 12.26 -9.23
C LEU A 289 -2.52 11.24 -9.26
N ILE A 290 -1.67 11.38 -10.24
CA ILE A 290 -0.53 10.50 -10.49
C ILE A 290 0.74 11.36 -10.47
N GLY A 291 1.66 11.04 -9.56
CA GLY A 291 3.03 11.51 -9.65
C GLY A 291 3.82 10.67 -10.64
N THR A 292 4.84 11.24 -11.25
CA THR A 292 5.76 10.50 -12.09
C THR A 292 7.19 10.76 -11.67
N LEU A 293 8.01 9.72 -11.62
CA LEU A 293 9.41 9.82 -11.23
C LEU A 293 10.27 9.12 -12.27
N LEU A 294 11.31 9.81 -12.72
CA LEU A 294 12.36 9.17 -13.53
C LEU A 294 13.31 8.44 -12.59
N LEU A 295 13.30 7.12 -12.67
CA LEU A 295 14.13 6.24 -11.86
C LEU A 295 15.42 5.92 -12.59
N ASP A 296 16.52 6.47 -12.10
CA ASP A 296 17.87 6.19 -12.60
C ASP A 296 18.74 5.63 -11.46
N PHE A 297 18.88 4.32 -11.45
CA PHE A 297 19.70 3.64 -10.44
C PHE A 297 21.20 3.87 -10.62
N LYS A 298 21.66 4.31 -11.80
CA LYS A 298 23.07 4.57 -12.02
C LYS A 298 23.52 5.86 -11.37
N SER A 299 22.74 6.92 -11.53
CA SER A 299 23.05 8.23 -10.95
C SER A 299 22.59 8.38 -9.51
N LEU A 300 21.67 7.53 -9.05
CA LEU A 300 20.98 7.63 -7.75
C LEU A 300 20.33 9.01 -7.51
N LYS A 301 20.02 9.71 -8.60
CA LYS A 301 19.37 11.01 -8.54
C LYS A 301 17.87 10.84 -8.75
N GLY A 302 17.10 11.40 -7.83
CA GLY A 302 15.69 11.66 -8.02
C GLY A 302 15.51 13.03 -8.68
N GLY A 303 14.60 13.12 -9.64
CA GLY A 303 14.15 14.39 -10.21
C GLY A 303 12.91 14.92 -9.50
N PRO A 304 12.41 16.06 -9.95
CA PRO A 304 11.10 16.56 -9.53
C PRO A 304 10.04 15.49 -9.87
N ILE A 305 8.98 15.44 -9.08
CA ILE A 305 7.83 14.54 -9.30
C ILE A 305 6.71 15.34 -9.99
N PRO A 306 6.67 15.41 -11.33
CA PRO A 306 5.56 16.01 -12.01
C PRO A 306 4.27 15.28 -11.68
N THR A 307 3.21 16.03 -11.43
CA THR A 307 1.89 15.51 -11.10
C THR A 307 0.96 15.65 -12.28
N PHE A 308 0.14 14.65 -12.50
CA PHE A 308 -0.87 14.60 -13.54
C PHE A 308 -2.22 14.22 -12.94
N MET A 309 -3.28 14.76 -13.52
CA MET A 309 -4.64 14.40 -13.22
C MET A 309 -5.21 13.59 -14.39
N TYR A 310 -5.74 12.42 -14.08
CA TYR A 310 -6.51 11.60 -15.00
C TYR A 310 -8.00 11.67 -14.61
N GLU A 311 -8.84 12.20 -15.48
CA GLU A 311 -10.30 12.30 -15.28
C GLU A 311 -10.99 11.04 -15.78
N PHE A 312 -11.69 10.32 -14.90
CA PHE A 312 -12.33 9.05 -15.27
C PHE A 312 -13.44 9.18 -16.29
N LYS A 313 -14.22 10.27 -16.25
CA LYS A 313 -15.36 10.46 -17.16
C LYS A 313 -14.94 10.77 -18.59
N THR A 314 -13.90 11.57 -18.76
CA THR A 314 -13.44 12.07 -20.08
C THR A 314 -12.26 11.28 -20.63
N GLY A 315 -11.53 10.56 -19.79
CA GLY A 315 -10.25 9.95 -20.13
C GLY A 315 -9.12 10.97 -20.35
N GLU A 316 -9.35 12.25 -20.03
CA GLU A 316 -8.35 13.30 -20.22
C GLU A 316 -7.24 13.22 -19.18
N ILE A 317 -6.02 13.47 -19.65
CA ILE A 317 -4.84 13.60 -18.80
C ILE A 317 -4.34 15.05 -18.89
N LYS A 318 -4.13 15.67 -17.73
CA LYS A 318 -3.61 17.04 -17.62
C LYS A 318 -2.42 17.07 -16.68
N LYS A 319 -1.36 17.79 -17.04
CA LYS A 319 -0.26 18.07 -16.14
C LYS A 319 -0.73 19.06 -15.08
N THR A 320 -0.61 18.68 -13.80
CA THR A 320 -1.29 19.40 -12.74
C THR A 320 -0.33 19.71 -11.60
N PRO A 321 0.31 20.89 -11.60
CA PRO A 321 0.98 21.35 -10.40
C PRO A 321 -0.08 21.61 -9.31
N ILE A 322 0.12 20.96 -8.16
CA ILE A 322 -0.71 21.17 -6.98
C ILE A 322 -0.14 22.35 -6.21
N LEU A 323 -0.96 23.32 -5.93
CA LEU A 323 -0.59 24.52 -5.17
C LEU A 323 -1.34 24.50 -3.83
N ASP A 324 -0.61 24.64 -2.76
CA ASP A 324 -1.17 25.04 -1.48
C ASP A 324 -1.03 26.56 -1.34
N THR A 325 -2.15 27.26 -1.55
CA THR A 325 -2.15 28.73 -1.53
C THR A 325 -2.35 29.32 -0.14
N GLU A 326 -2.70 28.50 0.83
CA GLU A 326 -2.92 28.96 2.21
C GLU A 326 -1.63 28.99 3.03
N TYR A 327 -0.76 28.00 2.84
CA TYR A 327 0.45 27.84 3.64
C TYR A 327 1.75 27.90 2.82
N ASP A 328 1.71 27.57 1.54
CA ASP A 328 2.88 27.61 0.66
C ASP A 328 2.43 27.81 -0.80
N THR A 329 2.85 28.93 -1.37
CA THR A 329 2.59 29.26 -2.78
C THR A 329 3.51 28.48 -3.74
N ARG A 330 4.49 27.74 -3.23
CA ARG A 330 5.40 26.91 -4.04
C ARG A 330 4.69 25.68 -4.57
N ALA A 331 4.98 25.35 -5.81
CA ALA A 331 4.51 24.08 -6.38
C ALA A 331 5.00 22.90 -5.52
N TRP A 332 4.13 21.98 -5.25
CA TRP A 332 4.41 20.74 -4.52
C TRP A 332 5.38 19.87 -5.33
N SER A 333 6.65 20.20 -5.31
CA SER A 333 7.68 19.55 -6.12
C SER A 333 8.51 18.52 -5.36
N GLN A 334 8.32 18.40 -4.06
CA GLN A 334 9.12 17.48 -3.26
C GLN A 334 8.23 16.69 -2.32
N GLY A 335 7.89 15.47 -2.75
CA GLY A 335 7.07 14.51 -2.05
C GLY A 335 7.55 14.14 -0.64
N ARG A 336 7.46 15.05 0.28
CA ARG A 336 7.48 14.79 1.72
C ARG A 336 6.18 15.30 2.31
N TRP A 337 5.30 14.38 2.60
CA TRP A 337 4.29 14.60 3.61
C TRP A 337 5.05 14.65 4.94
N SER A 338 5.52 15.80 5.34
CA SER A 338 5.91 16.04 6.72
C SER A 338 4.73 16.74 7.37
N LEU A 339 4.06 16.03 8.24
CA LEU A 339 3.29 16.68 9.28
C LEU A 339 4.28 17.57 10.03
N LYS A 340 4.15 18.88 9.91
CA LYS A 340 4.79 19.83 10.83
C LYS A 340 3.93 19.97 12.05
#